data_7249a3b4bb185ff316979b6d8db3b8de
#
_entry.id   7249a3b4bb185ff316979b6d8db3b8de
#
_cell.length_a   1.000
_cell.length_b   1.000
_cell.length_c   1.000
_cell.angle_alpha   90.00
_cell.angle_beta   90.00
_cell.angle_gamma   90.00
#
_symmetry.space_group_name_H-M   'P 1'
#
loop_
_entity.id
_entity.type
_entity.pdbx_description
1 polymer ?
#
loop_
_entity_poly.entity_id
_entity_poly.type
_entity_poly.pdbx_seq_one_letter_code
_entity_poly.pdbx_strand_id
1 'polypeptide(L)'
;MLAFAGVRLGGAARAVCLVLAGLTLAGCGINTIPTLDEQAKAAWSEVLNQFQRRADLIPNLVETVKGFAEQESKVLTEVVEARAKATQVQIPPDILTNKEAFGKFQDAQNNLSGALGRLLVVVERYPDLKSNQNFLALQSQLEGTENRIAIARRDYIVAVKDYNTELRTIPGRWWRALLYPEAEPMENFSVSEETTQNPKVEF
;
A
#
# COMPACT_ATOMS: atom_id res chain seq x y z
N MET A 1 42.87 24.49 -37.24
CA MET A 1 43.41 23.13 -37.43
C MET A 1 44.04 22.71 -36.11
N LEU A 2 43.27 22.10 -35.22
CA LEU A 2 43.75 21.60 -33.91
C LEU A 2 44.05 20.11 -34.07
N ALA A 3 45.34 19.77 -34.05
CA ALA A 3 45.82 18.39 -34.11
C ALA A 3 45.56 17.71 -32.77
N PHE A 4 44.69 16.73 -32.72
CA PHE A 4 44.56 15.83 -31.59
C PHE A 4 45.79 14.91 -31.53
N ALA A 5 46.73 15.25 -30.65
CA ALA A 5 47.87 14.39 -30.33
C ALA A 5 47.31 13.10 -29.68
N GLY A 6 47.30 12.03 -30.44
CA GLY A 6 46.90 10.71 -29.94
C GLY A 6 47.92 10.19 -28.92
N VAL A 7 47.62 10.36 -27.64
CA VAL A 7 48.39 9.75 -26.55
C VAL A 7 48.22 8.22 -26.65
N ARG A 8 49.27 7.55 -27.15
CA ARG A 8 49.34 6.07 -27.13
C ARG A 8 49.65 5.62 -25.71
N LEU A 9 48.59 5.43 -24.89
CA LEU A 9 48.73 4.79 -23.60
C LEU A 9 49.26 3.37 -23.81
N GLY A 10 50.31 3.00 -23.06
CA GLY A 10 50.81 1.62 -23.02
C GLY A 10 49.75 0.64 -22.58
N GLY A 11 49.89 -0.66 -22.96
CA GLY A 11 48.87 -1.69 -22.67
C GLY A 11 48.44 -1.76 -21.20
N ALA A 12 49.37 -1.56 -20.26
CA ALA A 12 49.05 -1.51 -18.82
C ALA A 12 48.17 -0.30 -18.43
N ALA A 13 48.45 0.90 -18.98
CA ALA A 13 47.64 2.07 -18.71
C ALA A 13 46.22 1.96 -19.30
N ARG A 14 46.05 1.30 -20.45
CA ARG A 14 44.73 0.99 -21.01
C ARG A 14 43.96 0.01 -20.15
N ALA A 15 44.62 -1.05 -19.63
CA ALA A 15 43.99 -2.00 -18.72
C ALA A 15 43.54 -1.33 -17.41
N VAL A 16 44.36 -0.45 -16.83
CA VAL A 16 44.00 0.32 -15.62
C VAL A 16 42.82 1.28 -15.88
N CYS A 17 42.82 1.98 -17.03
CA CYS A 17 41.68 2.84 -17.39
C CYS A 17 40.36 2.04 -17.59
N LEU A 18 40.42 0.84 -18.18
CA LEU A 18 39.26 -0.01 -18.36
C LEU A 18 38.75 -0.57 -17.00
N VAL A 19 39.65 -0.92 -16.10
CA VAL A 19 39.30 -1.35 -14.73
C VAL A 19 38.70 -0.19 -13.95
N LEU A 20 39.27 1.01 -14.01
CA LEU A 20 38.72 2.19 -13.34
C LEU A 20 37.37 2.61 -13.94
N ALA A 21 37.19 2.57 -15.25
CA ALA A 21 35.91 2.80 -15.91
C ALA A 21 34.86 1.73 -15.52
N GLY A 22 35.28 0.49 -15.40
CA GLY A 22 34.43 -0.61 -14.91
C GLY A 22 34.00 -0.41 -13.45
N LEU A 23 34.91 0.03 -12.59
CA LEU A 23 34.64 0.33 -11.18
C LEU A 23 33.69 1.54 -10.99
N THR A 24 33.80 2.57 -11.82
CA THR A 24 32.87 3.72 -11.76
C THR A 24 31.47 3.35 -12.26
N LEU A 25 31.36 2.48 -13.25
CA LEU A 25 30.06 1.94 -13.71
C LEU A 25 29.44 0.97 -12.70
N ALA A 26 30.24 0.22 -11.96
CA ALA A 26 29.77 -0.68 -10.91
C ALA A 26 29.22 0.05 -9.67
N GLY A 27 29.62 1.30 -9.41
CA GLY A 27 29.08 2.12 -8.31
C GLY A 27 27.65 2.62 -8.54
N CYS A 28 27.16 2.64 -9.79
CA CYS A 28 25.80 2.97 -10.12
C CYS A 28 24.86 1.80 -9.76
N GLY A 29 24.07 1.96 -8.71
CA GLY A 29 22.99 1.01 -8.39
C GLY A 29 23.21 0.15 -7.14
N ILE A 30 24.39 0.18 -6.50
CA ILE A 30 24.63 -0.62 -5.29
C ILE A 30 23.65 -0.30 -4.14
N ASN A 31 23.22 0.95 -4.01
CA ASN A 31 22.30 1.41 -2.99
C ASN A 31 20.83 1.43 -3.47
N THR A 32 20.53 1.01 -4.69
CA THR A 32 19.15 1.08 -5.23
C THR A 32 18.21 0.18 -4.46
N ILE A 33 18.62 -1.06 -4.12
CA ILE A 33 17.80 -2.00 -3.35
C ILE A 33 17.40 -1.42 -1.99
N PRO A 34 18.34 -0.99 -1.09
CA PRO A 34 17.93 -0.41 0.18
C PRO A 34 17.14 0.90 0.02
N THR A 35 17.41 1.70 -1.00
CA THR A 35 16.63 2.93 -1.26
C THR A 35 15.18 2.60 -1.62
N LEU A 36 14.94 1.63 -2.50
CA LEU A 36 13.60 1.21 -2.89
C LEU A 36 12.88 0.46 -1.76
N ASP A 37 13.60 -0.31 -0.94
CA ASP A 37 13.08 -0.95 0.27
C ASP A 37 12.51 0.10 1.24
N GLU A 38 13.27 1.15 1.54
CA GLU A 38 12.81 2.23 2.40
C GLU A 38 11.65 3.03 1.80
N GLN A 39 11.63 3.23 0.48
CA GLN A 39 10.49 3.87 -0.19
C GLN A 39 9.21 3.02 -0.07
N ALA A 40 9.31 1.70 -0.24
CA ALA A 40 8.17 0.81 -0.08
C ALA A 40 7.66 0.79 1.38
N LYS A 41 8.56 0.75 2.37
CA LYS A 41 8.21 0.85 3.79
C LYS A 41 7.57 2.19 4.16
N ALA A 42 8.05 3.29 3.60
CA ALA A 42 7.46 4.62 3.80
C ALA A 42 6.05 4.70 3.20
N ALA A 43 5.85 4.19 1.98
CA ALA A 43 4.55 4.11 1.35
C ALA A 43 3.58 3.19 2.14
N TRP A 44 4.06 2.07 2.67
CA TRP A 44 3.28 1.21 3.58
C TRP A 44 2.85 1.93 4.84
N SER A 45 3.74 2.69 5.46
CA SER A 45 3.42 3.49 6.66
C SER A 45 2.30 4.49 6.38
N GLU A 46 2.29 5.10 5.20
CA GLU A 46 1.20 5.99 4.79
C GLU A 46 -0.13 5.24 4.63
N VAL A 47 -0.11 4.02 4.05
CA VAL A 47 -1.29 3.15 3.99
C VAL A 47 -1.85 2.89 5.40
N LEU A 48 -0.99 2.52 6.36
CA LEU A 48 -1.39 2.28 7.74
C LEU A 48 -1.99 3.52 8.39
N ASN A 49 -1.39 4.70 8.18
CA ASN A 49 -1.89 5.97 8.71
C ASN A 49 -3.31 6.26 8.23
N GLN A 50 -3.60 6.02 6.95
CA GLN A 50 -4.92 6.26 6.41
C GLN A 50 -5.97 5.24 6.91
N PHE A 51 -5.59 3.97 7.07
CA PHE A 51 -6.45 2.97 7.69
C PHE A 51 -6.74 3.29 9.17
N GLN A 52 -5.74 3.74 9.93
CA GLN A 52 -5.94 4.18 11.31
C GLN A 52 -6.90 5.38 11.37
N ARG A 53 -6.71 6.38 10.51
CA ARG A 53 -7.62 7.54 10.42
C ARG A 53 -9.05 7.11 10.14
N ARG A 54 -9.27 6.15 9.25
CA ARG A 54 -10.60 5.58 9.00
C ARG A 54 -11.18 4.94 10.27
N ALA A 55 -10.40 4.12 10.96
CA ALA A 55 -10.83 3.43 12.17
C ALA A 55 -11.21 4.41 13.29
N ASP A 56 -10.54 5.57 13.37
CA ASP A 56 -10.77 6.61 14.38
C ASP A 56 -12.07 7.40 14.13
N LEU A 57 -12.55 7.46 12.89
CA LEU A 57 -13.82 8.12 12.57
C LEU A 57 -15.04 7.26 12.95
N ILE A 58 -14.90 5.94 13.03
CA ILE A 58 -16.02 5.00 13.17
C ILE A 58 -16.76 5.16 14.50
N PRO A 59 -16.15 5.33 15.67
CA PRO A 59 -16.88 5.50 16.92
C PRO A 59 -17.88 6.67 16.87
N ASN A 60 -17.43 7.81 16.36
CA ASN A 60 -18.27 9.01 16.24
C ASN A 60 -19.40 8.81 15.22
N LEU A 61 -19.13 8.09 14.13
CA LEU A 61 -20.14 7.72 13.13
C LEU A 61 -21.21 6.81 13.75
N VAL A 62 -20.80 5.77 14.47
CA VAL A 62 -21.70 4.82 15.13
C VAL A 62 -22.58 5.53 16.16
N GLU A 63 -22.01 6.38 17.02
CA GLU A 63 -22.75 7.15 18.01
C GLU A 63 -23.78 8.10 17.36
N THR A 64 -23.38 8.78 16.28
CA THR A 64 -24.28 9.66 15.54
C THR A 64 -25.44 8.91 14.92
N VAL A 65 -25.18 7.75 14.27
CA VAL A 65 -26.21 6.93 13.65
C VAL A 65 -27.15 6.32 14.72
N LYS A 66 -26.59 5.84 15.83
CA LYS A 66 -27.35 5.25 16.93
C LYS A 66 -28.41 6.19 17.49
N GLY A 67 -28.11 7.51 17.57
CA GLY A 67 -29.06 8.50 18.05
C GLY A 67 -30.33 8.67 17.19
N PHE A 68 -30.31 8.22 15.92
CA PHE A 68 -31.42 8.33 14.97
C PHE A 68 -32.00 6.98 14.54
N ALA A 69 -31.21 5.91 14.62
CA ALA A 69 -31.53 4.59 14.09
C ALA A 69 -31.18 3.49 15.10
N GLU A 70 -31.63 3.61 16.36
CA GLU A 70 -31.34 2.68 17.45
C GLU A 70 -31.80 1.23 17.13
N GLN A 71 -32.87 1.07 16.36
CA GLN A 71 -33.39 -0.24 15.92
C GLN A 71 -32.44 -0.98 14.96
N GLU A 72 -31.47 -0.29 14.36
CA GLU A 72 -30.48 -0.88 13.45
C GLU A 72 -29.26 -1.47 14.21
N SER A 73 -29.49 -1.93 15.43
CA SER A 73 -28.45 -2.45 16.33
C SER A 73 -27.55 -3.50 15.71
N LYS A 74 -28.08 -4.35 14.81
CA LYS A 74 -27.31 -5.38 14.11
C LYS A 74 -26.24 -4.79 13.20
N VAL A 75 -26.59 -3.83 12.36
CA VAL A 75 -25.62 -3.18 11.42
C VAL A 75 -24.59 -2.36 12.19
N LEU A 76 -25.01 -1.67 13.25
CA LEU A 76 -24.09 -0.94 14.12
C LEU A 76 -23.09 -1.89 14.81
N THR A 77 -23.56 -3.04 15.31
CA THR A 77 -22.69 -4.07 15.91
C THR A 77 -21.70 -4.63 14.87
N GLU A 78 -22.17 -4.94 13.65
CA GLU A 78 -21.30 -5.42 12.56
C GLU A 78 -20.17 -4.44 12.25
N VAL A 79 -20.44 -3.13 12.25
CA VAL A 79 -19.40 -2.10 12.02
C VAL A 79 -18.40 -2.04 13.17
N VAL A 80 -18.87 -2.09 14.42
CA VAL A 80 -18.00 -2.10 15.61
C VAL A 80 -17.10 -3.33 15.63
N GLU A 81 -17.67 -4.52 15.35
CA GLU A 81 -16.90 -5.77 15.30
C GLU A 81 -15.88 -5.76 14.14
N ALA A 82 -16.29 -5.30 12.95
CA ALA A 82 -15.39 -5.21 11.80
C ALA A 82 -14.24 -4.23 12.08
N ARG A 83 -14.52 -3.08 12.74
CA ARG A 83 -13.49 -2.16 13.21
C ARG A 83 -12.54 -2.84 14.20
N ALA A 84 -13.08 -3.53 15.21
CA ALA A 84 -12.25 -4.21 16.20
C ALA A 84 -11.33 -5.24 15.51
N LYS A 85 -11.84 -6.05 14.61
CA LYS A 85 -11.04 -7.00 13.82
C LYS A 85 -9.95 -6.29 13.00
N ALA A 86 -10.30 -5.20 12.30
CA ALA A 86 -9.35 -4.47 11.46
C ALA A 86 -8.22 -3.81 12.26
N THR A 87 -8.49 -3.35 13.50
CA THR A 87 -7.49 -2.71 14.37
C THR A 87 -6.70 -3.70 15.23
N GLN A 88 -7.21 -4.92 15.45
CA GLN A 88 -6.55 -5.96 16.23
C GLN A 88 -5.63 -6.86 15.39
N VAL A 89 -5.63 -6.73 14.07
CA VAL A 89 -4.68 -7.48 13.23
C VAL A 89 -3.27 -7.13 13.65
N GLN A 90 -2.54 -8.14 14.13
CA GLN A 90 -1.13 -7.97 14.43
C GLN A 90 -0.36 -7.76 13.12
N ILE A 91 0.44 -6.70 13.08
CA ILE A 91 1.30 -6.38 11.95
C ILE A 91 2.72 -6.86 12.33
N PRO A 92 3.11 -8.07 11.91
CA PRO A 92 4.45 -8.57 12.20
C PRO A 92 5.49 -7.78 11.40
N PRO A 93 6.77 -7.78 11.82
CA PRO A 93 7.83 -7.05 11.12
C PRO A 93 8.02 -7.48 9.65
N ASP A 94 7.69 -8.72 9.33
CA ASP A 94 7.77 -9.34 8.01
C ASP A 94 6.48 -9.23 7.18
N ILE A 95 5.50 -8.43 7.60
CA ILE A 95 4.18 -8.36 6.92
C ILE A 95 4.30 -8.12 5.42
N LEU A 96 5.29 -7.35 4.99
CA LEU A 96 5.45 -6.99 3.57
C LEU A 96 5.95 -8.16 2.70
N THR A 97 6.56 -9.18 3.30
CA THR A 97 7.05 -10.39 2.61
C THR A 97 6.23 -11.63 2.97
N ASN A 98 5.35 -11.52 3.97
CA ASN A 98 4.52 -12.61 4.48
C ASN A 98 3.12 -12.55 3.86
N LYS A 99 2.90 -13.37 2.83
CA LYS A 99 1.65 -13.42 2.07
C LYS A 99 0.41 -13.69 2.94
N GLU A 100 0.54 -14.57 3.95
CA GLU A 100 -0.59 -14.90 4.82
C GLU A 100 -0.96 -13.74 5.75
N ALA A 101 0.04 -13.11 6.37
CA ALA A 101 -0.18 -11.95 7.24
C ALA A 101 -0.74 -10.76 6.45
N PHE A 102 -0.19 -10.49 5.27
CA PHE A 102 -0.66 -9.45 4.37
C PHE A 102 -2.10 -9.69 3.91
N GLY A 103 -2.43 -10.93 3.54
CA GLY A 103 -3.79 -11.33 3.15
C GLY A 103 -4.80 -11.12 4.29
N LYS A 104 -4.49 -11.59 5.51
CA LYS A 104 -5.34 -11.37 6.70
C LYS A 104 -5.60 -9.89 6.98
N PHE A 105 -4.56 -9.06 6.83
CA PHE A 105 -4.70 -7.61 6.97
C PHE A 105 -5.63 -7.04 5.90
N GLN A 106 -5.42 -7.39 4.63
CA GLN A 106 -6.25 -6.94 3.52
C GLN A 106 -7.71 -7.35 3.71
N ASP A 107 -7.98 -8.60 4.10
CA ASP A 107 -9.33 -9.11 4.31
C ASP A 107 -10.06 -8.40 5.46
N ALA A 108 -9.35 -8.13 6.55
CA ALA A 108 -9.92 -7.38 7.67
C ALA A 108 -10.32 -5.95 7.26
N GLN A 109 -9.48 -5.28 6.47
CA GLN A 109 -9.76 -3.94 5.94
C GLN A 109 -10.92 -3.94 4.93
N ASN A 110 -11.00 -4.96 4.07
CA ASN A 110 -12.11 -5.13 3.12
C ASN A 110 -13.44 -5.40 3.84
N ASN A 111 -13.43 -6.23 4.88
CA ASN A 111 -14.61 -6.52 5.71
C ASN A 111 -15.14 -5.26 6.39
N LEU A 112 -14.24 -4.40 6.88
CA LEU A 112 -14.63 -3.11 7.45
C LEU A 112 -15.26 -2.18 6.40
N SER A 113 -14.68 -2.10 5.20
CA SER A 113 -15.26 -1.32 4.09
C SER A 113 -16.67 -1.83 3.73
N GLY A 114 -16.86 -3.15 3.68
CA GLY A 114 -18.17 -3.76 3.43
C GLY A 114 -19.20 -3.43 4.51
N ALA A 115 -18.80 -3.47 5.79
CA ALA A 115 -19.68 -3.11 6.90
C ALA A 115 -20.09 -1.64 6.87
N LEU A 116 -19.14 -0.74 6.59
CA LEU A 116 -19.42 0.69 6.40
C LEU A 116 -20.36 0.95 5.21
N GLY A 117 -20.16 0.25 4.09
CA GLY A 117 -21.06 0.34 2.95
C GLY A 117 -22.50 -0.05 3.31
N ARG A 118 -22.70 -1.13 4.07
CA ARG A 118 -24.04 -1.52 4.56
C ARG A 118 -24.65 -0.49 5.49
N LEU A 119 -23.85 0.11 6.38
CA LEU A 119 -24.33 1.19 7.25
C LEU A 119 -24.85 2.38 6.45
N LEU A 120 -24.10 2.81 5.42
CA LEU A 120 -24.52 3.93 4.57
C LEU A 120 -25.83 3.64 3.82
N VAL A 121 -26.04 2.41 3.36
CA VAL A 121 -27.33 1.98 2.75
C VAL A 121 -28.49 2.08 3.76
N VAL A 122 -28.25 1.75 5.01
CA VAL A 122 -29.26 1.87 6.07
C VAL A 122 -29.64 3.33 6.31
N VAL A 123 -28.65 4.22 6.33
CA VAL A 123 -28.87 5.66 6.57
C VAL A 123 -29.84 6.29 5.56
N GLU A 124 -29.88 5.79 4.32
CA GLU A 124 -30.82 6.29 3.29
C GLU A 124 -32.29 6.15 3.71
N ARG A 125 -32.63 5.28 4.66
CA ARG A 125 -33.98 5.08 5.19
C ARG A 125 -34.38 6.06 6.30
N TYR A 126 -33.42 6.90 6.75
CA TYR A 126 -33.57 7.83 7.88
C TYR A 126 -33.31 9.27 7.43
N PRO A 127 -34.33 10.00 6.89
CA PRO A 127 -34.16 11.35 6.34
C PRO A 127 -33.59 12.35 7.34
N ASP A 128 -33.99 12.25 8.62
CA ASP A 128 -33.51 13.16 9.67
C ASP A 128 -32.00 12.94 9.95
N LEU A 129 -31.53 11.70 9.94
CA LEU A 129 -30.11 11.38 10.06
C LEU A 129 -29.34 11.86 8.82
N LYS A 130 -29.87 11.61 7.63
CA LYS A 130 -29.26 12.00 6.36
C LYS A 130 -29.06 13.52 6.25
N SER A 131 -29.95 14.31 6.86
CA SER A 131 -29.87 15.78 6.90
C SER A 131 -29.09 16.32 8.11
N ASN A 132 -28.64 15.46 9.02
CA ASN A 132 -27.90 15.88 10.21
C ASN A 132 -26.50 16.38 9.86
N GLN A 133 -26.15 17.59 10.32
CA GLN A 133 -24.87 18.22 9.97
C GLN A 133 -23.64 17.43 10.48
N ASN A 134 -23.73 16.82 11.67
CA ASN A 134 -22.63 16.01 12.20
C ASN A 134 -22.42 14.75 11.36
N PHE A 135 -23.52 14.10 10.95
CA PHE A 135 -23.44 12.94 10.07
C PHE A 135 -22.81 13.31 8.72
N LEU A 136 -23.27 14.39 8.08
CA LEU A 136 -22.73 14.87 6.80
C LEU A 136 -21.23 15.20 6.89
N ALA A 137 -20.80 15.83 8.00
CA ALA A 137 -19.39 16.13 8.23
C ALA A 137 -18.56 14.85 8.37
N LEU A 138 -19.05 13.84 9.12
CA LEU A 138 -18.38 12.55 9.29
C LEU A 138 -18.35 11.75 7.99
N GLN A 139 -19.44 11.74 7.23
CA GLN A 139 -19.50 11.10 5.92
C GLN A 139 -18.47 11.71 4.97
N SER A 140 -18.40 13.04 4.87
CA SER A 140 -17.41 13.73 4.04
C SER A 140 -15.95 13.40 4.46
N GLN A 141 -15.67 13.32 5.78
CA GLN A 141 -14.36 12.93 6.28
C GLN A 141 -14.04 11.45 5.93
N LEU A 142 -15.04 10.57 6.02
CA LEU A 142 -14.87 9.15 5.68
C LEU A 142 -14.58 9.00 4.18
N GLU A 143 -15.37 9.63 3.31
CA GLU A 143 -15.17 9.63 1.85
C GLU A 143 -13.79 10.20 1.48
N GLY A 144 -13.39 11.30 2.10
CA GLY A 144 -12.06 11.87 1.92
C GLY A 144 -10.93 10.93 2.39
N THR A 145 -11.19 10.14 3.42
CA THR A 145 -10.23 9.14 3.92
C THR A 145 -10.15 7.94 2.98
N GLU A 146 -11.27 7.43 2.45
CA GLU A 146 -11.29 6.37 1.45
C GLU A 146 -10.52 6.76 0.17
N ASN A 147 -10.67 8.01 -0.30
CA ASN A 147 -9.88 8.52 -1.42
C ASN A 147 -8.37 8.53 -1.11
N ARG A 148 -7.97 8.93 0.11
CA ARG A 148 -6.55 8.89 0.52
C ARG A 148 -6.04 7.46 0.64
N ILE A 149 -6.85 6.52 1.15
CA ILE A 149 -6.52 5.09 1.17
C ILE A 149 -6.25 4.59 -0.24
N ALA A 150 -7.10 4.93 -1.21
CA ALA A 150 -6.91 4.54 -2.60
C ALA A 150 -5.61 5.10 -3.20
N ILE A 151 -5.28 6.36 -2.90
CA ILE A 151 -4.02 6.99 -3.33
C ILE A 151 -2.82 6.31 -2.66
N ALA A 152 -2.83 6.15 -1.33
CA ALA A 152 -1.74 5.52 -0.59
C ALA A 152 -1.48 4.08 -1.04
N ARG A 153 -2.54 3.30 -1.29
CA ARG A 153 -2.42 1.94 -1.85
C ARG A 153 -1.78 1.94 -3.24
N ARG A 154 -2.18 2.88 -4.11
CA ARG A 154 -1.57 3.02 -5.44
C ARG A 154 -0.08 3.34 -5.34
N ASP A 155 0.29 4.27 -4.46
CA ASP A 155 1.68 4.70 -4.28
C ASP A 155 2.52 3.55 -3.69
N TYR A 156 1.98 2.77 -2.75
CA TYR A 156 2.58 1.53 -2.26
C TYR A 156 2.80 0.49 -3.38
N ILE A 157 1.77 0.25 -4.21
CA ILE A 157 1.85 -0.69 -5.35
C ILE A 157 2.98 -0.29 -6.30
N VAL A 158 3.14 1.00 -6.58
CA VAL A 158 4.23 1.51 -7.43
C VAL A 158 5.59 1.28 -6.77
N ALA A 159 5.74 1.63 -5.49
CA ALA A 159 6.99 1.45 -4.76
C ALA A 159 7.41 -0.03 -4.68
N VAL A 160 6.47 -0.93 -4.37
CA VAL A 160 6.72 -2.38 -4.34
C VAL A 160 7.06 -2.92 -5.73
N LYS A 161 6.36 -2.46 -6.77
CA LYS A 161 6.68 -2.85 -8.16
C LYS A 161 8.13 -2.48 -8.50
N ASP A 162 8.56 -1.26 -8.17
CA ASP A 162 9.90 -0.78 -8.49
C ASP A 162 10.96 -1.57 -7.69
N TYR A 163 10.73 -1.82 -6.39
CA TYR A 163 11.57 -2.67 -5.56
C TYR A 163 11.66 -4.10 -6.11
N ASN A 164 10.54 -4.75 -6.35
CA ASN A 164 10.51 -6.13 -6.85
C ASN A 164 11.11 -6.24 -8.26
N THR A 165 11.02 -5.20 -9.09
CA THR A 165 11.66 -5.15 -10.40
C THR A 165 13.17 -5.10 -10.26
N GLU A 166 13.69 -4.24 -9.38
CA GLU A 166 15.14 -4.13 -9.12
C GLU A 166 15.73 -5.46 -8.66
N LEU A 167 15.03 -6.20 -7.79
CA LEU A 167 15.48 -7.52 -7.32
C LEU A 167 15.65 -8.57 -8.46
N ARG A 168 14.98 -8.35 -9.61
CA ARG A 168 14.94 -9.31 -10.73
C ARG A 168 15.75 -8.87 -11.93
N THR A 169 16.02 -7.58 -12.08
CA THR A 169 16.73 -6.99 -13.22
C THR A 169 18.23 -6.82 -12.93
N ILE A 170 19.01 -6.67 -13.99
CA ILE A 170 20.45 -6.35 -13.88
C ILE A 170 20.59 -4.82 -13.84
N PRO A 171 21.41 -4.25 -12.94
CA PRO A 171 22.39 -4.91 -12.07
C PRO A 171 21.85 -5.38 -10.71
N GLY A 172 20.62 -5.00 -10.31
CA GLY A 172 20.06 -5.25 -8.99
C GLY A 172 20.09 -6.73 -8.57
N ARG A 173 19.80 -7.65 -9.49
CA ARG A 173 19.88 -9.10 -9.24
C ARG A 173 21.28 -9.53 -8.77
N TRP A 174 22.34 -8.90 -9.28
CA TRP A 174 23.73 -9.23 -8.86
C TRP A 174 24.00 -8.66 -7.48
N TRP A 175 23.57 -7.40 -7.21
CA TRP A 175 23.71 -6.77 -5.91
C TRP A 175 22.92 -7.51 -4.83
N ARG A 176 21.72 -7.97 -5.15
CA ARG A 176 20.93 -8.81 -4.27
C ARG A 176 21.71 -10.07 -3.87
N ALA A 177 22.22 -10.82 -4.85
CA ALA A 177 22.93 -12.07 -4.58
C ALA A 177 24.23 -11.89 -3.78
N LEU A 178 24.91 -10.74 -3.94
CA LEU A 178 26.23 -10.51 -3.35
C LEU A 178 26.16 -9.77 -2.01
N LEU A 179 25.27 -8.76 -1.87
CA LEU A 179 25.27 -7.83 -0.75
C LEU A 179 23.97 -7.84 0.06
N TYR A 180 22.85 -8.26 -0.55
CA TYR A 180 21.51 -8.20 0.05
C TYR A 180 20.78 -9.55 -0.10
N PRO A 181 21.37 -10.69 0.34
CA PRO A 181 20.76 -12.01 0.15
C PRO A 181 19.41 -12.17 0.87
N GLU A 182 19.18 -11.37 1.92
CA GLU A 182 17.93 -11.34 2.70
C GLU A 182 16.81 -10.51 2.04
N ALA A 183 17.11 -9.79 0.94
CA ALA A 183 16.11 -8.99 0.25
C ALA A 183 15.11 -9.90 -0.47
N GLU A 184 13.88 -9.94 0.04
CA GLU A 184 12.78 -10.73 -0.50
C GLU A 184 11.76 -9.87 -1.24
N PRO A 185 11.08 -10.39 -2.26
CA PRO A 185 9.99 -9.67 -2.91
C PRO A 185 8.88 -9.35 -1.92
N MET A 186 8.35 -8.12 -1.99
CA MET A 186 7.23 -7.68 -1.18
C MET A 186 5.89 -8.03 -1.82
N GLU A 187 4.90 -8.27 -0.96
CA GLU A 187 3.52 -8.53 -1.34
C GLU A 187 2.80 -7.24 -1.77
N ASN A 188 1.79 -7.39 -2.62
CA ASN A 188 0.99 -6.29 -3.14
C ASN A 188 -0.49 -6.48 -2.84
N PHE A 189 -1.22 -5.36 -2.79
CA PHE A 189 -2.67 -5.40 -2.79
C PHE A 189 -3.19 -6.05 -4.07
N SER A 190 -4.02 -7.06 -3.92
CA SER A 190 -4.72 -7.73 -5.01
C SER A 190 -6.22 -7.48 -4.93
N VAL A 191 -6.89 -7.53 -6.07
CA VAL A 191 -8.35 -7.61 -6.09
C VAL A 191 -8.71 -9.05 -5.77
N SER A 192 -9.65 -9.28 -4.82
CA SER A 192 -10.12 -10.62 -4.53
C SER A 192 -10.77 -11.23 -5.77
N GLU A 193 -10.52 -12.54 -6.01
CA GLU A 193 -11.05 -13.25 -7.18
C GLU A 193 -12.58 -13.22 -7.24
N GLU A 194 -13.27 -13.11 -6.10
CA GLU A 194 -14.72 -12.96 -6.01
C GLU A 194 -15.23 -11.68 -6.69
N THR A 195 -14.46 -10.59 -6.69
CA THR A 195 -14.83 -9.32 -7.32
C THR A 195 -14.57 -9.33 -8.82
N THR A 196 -13.82 -10.31 -9.33
CA THR A 196 -13.44 -10.43 -10.74
C THR A 196 -14.44 -11.28 -11.53
N GLN A 197 -15.36 -12.01 -10.85
CA GLN A 197 -16.43 -12.74 -11.53
C GLN A 197 -17.47 -11.73 -12.01
N ASN A 198 -17.53 -11.52 -13.33
CA ASN A 198 -18.61 -10.76 -13.95
C ASN A 198 -19.96 -11.34 -13.52
N PRO A 199 -20.89 -10.55 -12.97
CA PRO A 199 -22.25 -11.03 -12.71
C PRO A 199 -22.83 -11.53 -14.03
N LYS A 200 -23.26 -12.80 -14.06
CA LYS A 200 -24.04 -13.29 -15.20
C LYS A 200 -25.35 -12.52 -15.20
N VAL A 201 -25.53 -11.66 -16.19
CA VAL A 201 -26.81 -11.03 -16.47
C VAL A 201 -27.64 -12.09 -17.19
N GLU A 202 -28.59 -12.71 -16.50
CA GLU A 202 -29.65 -13.50 -17.11
C GLU A 202 -30.81 -12.54 -17.43
N PHE A 203 -31.17 -12.44 -18.71
CA PHE A 203 -32.32 -11.69 -19.21
C PHE A 203 -33.56 -12.57 -19.22
#